data_309ff0b38b86953fc68ee7c14f5f9fe8
#
_entry.id   309ff0b38b86953fc68ee7c14f5f9fe8
#
_cell.length_a   1.000
_cell.length_b   1.000
_cell.length_c   1.000
_cell.angle_alpha   90.00
_cell.angle_beta   90.00
_cell.angle_gamma   90.00
#
_symmetry.space_group_name_H-M   'P 1'
#
loop_
_entity.id
_entity.type
_entity.pdbx_description
1 polymer ?
#
loop_
_entity_poly.entity_id
_entity_poly.type
_entity_poly.pdbx_seq_one_letter_code
_entity_poly.pdbx_strand_id
1 'polypeptide(L)' 'MADVILLFPSNAGTMIATKALRDSGVRAKMIPTPASAKSASNLCLSVDNAAEAQALSALKVANIGISSVLR' A
#
# COMPACT_ATOMS: atom_id res chain seq x y z
N MET A 1 -16.38 -1.62 7.38
CA MET A 1 -15.07 -1.51 7.99
C MET A 1 -14.16 -0.72 7.07
N ALA A 2 -13.38 0.18 7.65
CA ALA A 2 -12.56 1.07 6.85
C ALA A 2 -11.25 0.39 6.45
N ASP A 3 -10.96 0.41 5.17
CA ASP A 3 -9.67 -0.02 4.66
C ASP A 3 -8.74 1.17 4.59
N VAL A 4 -7.46 0.90 4.74
CA VAL A 4 -6.42 1.90 4.58
C VAL A 4 -5.86 1.77 3.17
N ILE A 5 -5.75 2.88 2.47
CA ILE A 5 -5.22 2.92 1.11
C ILE A 5 -3.79 3.44 1.14
N LEU A 6 -2.87 2.63 0.64
CA LEU A 6 -1.46 2.99 0.57
C LEU A 6 -1.12 3.40 -0.86
N LEU A 7 -0.66 4.63 -1.02
CA LEU A 7 -0.30 5.18 -2.32
C LEU A 7 1.23 5.20 -2.47
N PHE A 8 1.70 4.82 -3.63
CA PHE A 8 3.12 4.71 -3.92
C PHE A 8 3.52 5.65 -5.05
N PRO A 9 4.80 6.04 -5.14
CA PRO A 9 5.23 6.98 -6.16
C PRO A 9 5.24 6.40 -7.59
N SER A 10 5.11 5.08 -7.74
CA SER A 10 5.08 4.45 -9.06
C SER A 10 4.35 3.11 -9.00
N ASN A 11 3.91 2.62 -10.17
CA ASN A 11 3.31 1.29 -10.25
C ASN A 11 4.30 0.21 -9.85
N ALA A 12 5.57 0.38 -10.20
CA ALA A 12 6.61 -0.57 -9.80
C ALA A 12 6.72 -0.64 -8.28
N GLY A 13 6.66 0.51 -7.60
CA GLY A 13 6.66 0.56 -6.14
C GLY A 13 5.47 -0.18 -5.55
N THR A 14 4.28 -0.01 -6.15
CA THR A 14 3.08 -0.72 -5.71
C THR A 14 3.25 -2.23 -5.83
N MET A 15 3.82 -2.70 -6.93
CA MET A 15 4.03 -4.14 -7.15
C MET A 15 5.05 -4.72 -6.18
N ILE A 16 6.14 -4.02 -5.94
CA ILE A 16 7.16 -4.44 -4.98
C ILE A 16 6.56 -4.48 -3.57
N ALA A 17 5.77 -3.47 -3.22
CA ALA A 17 5.10 -3.41 -1.92
C ALA A 17 4.13 -4.58 -1.74
N THR A 18 3.39 -4.93 -2.78
CA THR A 18 2.46 -6.07 -2.73
C THR A 18 3.21 -7.34 -2.36
N LYS A 19 4.35 -7.57 -3.00
CA LYS A 19 5.16 -8.76 -2.71
C LYS A 19 5.71 -8.72 -1.29
N ALA A 20 6.22 -7.58 -0.86
CA ALA A 20 6.77 -7.44 0.49
C ALA A 20 5.72 -7.71 1.56
N LEU A 21 4.50 -7.19 1.36
CA LEU A 21 3.42 -7.42 2.31
C LEU A 21 2.98 -8.88 2.32
N ARG A 22 2.91 -9.51 1.16
CA ARG A 22 2.56 -10.94 1.07
C ARG A 22 3.60 -11.79 1.80
N ASP A 23 4.88 -11.49 1.61
CA ASP A 23 5.95 -12.23 2.26
C ASP A 23 5.92 -12.05 3.78
N SER A 24 5.36 -10.93 4.25
CA SER A 24 5.21 -10.65 5.69
C SER A 24 3.89 -11.16 6.25
N GLY A 25 3.08 -11.84 5.46
CA GLY A 25 1.80 -12.37 5.89
C GLY A 25 0.68 -11.34 5.98
N VAL A 26 0.86 -10.16 5.39
CA VAL A 26 -0.14 -9.11 5.39
C VAL A 26 -0.98 -9.22 4.12
N ARG A 27 -2.30 -9.23 4.28
CA ARG A 27 -3.23 -9.24 3.14
C ARG A 27 -3.37 -7.83 2.60
N ALA A 28 -3.04 -7.66 1.33
CA ALA A 28 -3.20 -6.39 0.64
C ALA A 28 -3.82 -6.65 -0.72
N LYS A 29 -4.74 -5.78 -1.11
CA LYS A 29 -5.36 -5.82 -2.44
C LYS A 29 -4.81 -4.71 -3.29
N MET A 30 -4.40 -5.05 -4.51
CA MET A 30 -4.02 -4.03 -5.49
C MET A 30 -5.28 -3.54 -6.17
N ILE A 31 -5.56 -2.24 -6.05
CA ILE A 31 -6.75 -1.62 -6.61
C ILE A 31 -6.35 -0.40 -7.43
N PRO A 32 -7.21 0.05 -8.37
CA PRO A 32 -6.95 1.29 -9.08
C PRO A 32 -6.95 2.47 -8.11
N THR A 33 -6.07 3.44 -8.36
CA THR A 33 -6.02 4.64 -7.52
C THR A 33 -7.32 5.43 -7.67
N PRO A 34 -7.99 5.79 -6.55
CA PRO A 34 -9.22 6.58 -6.62
C PRO A 34 -8.98 7.92 -7.30
N ALA A 35 -9.99 8.40 -8.03
CA ALA A 35 -9.90 9.67 -8.73
C ALA A 35 -9.67 10.84 -7.77
N SER A 36 -10.15 10.72 -6.52
CA SER A 36 -9.97 11.75 -5.51
C SER A 36 -8.56 11.79 -4.95
N ALA A 37 -7.76 10.75 -5.17
CA ALA A 37 -6.39 10.68 -4.68
C ALA A 37 -5.44 11.07 -5.81
N LYS A 38 -4.58 12.06 -5.55
CA LYS A 38 -3.56 12.45 -6.51
C LYS A 38 -2.32 11.63 -6.25
N SER A 39 -1.96 10.78 -7.21
CA SER A 39 -0.81 9.92 -7.09
C SER A 39 -0.13 9.77 -8.43
N ALA A 40 1.19 9.57 -8.42
CA ALA A 40 1.95 9.30 -9.62
C ALA A 40 1.70 7.89 -10.15
N SER A 41 1.18 6.98 -9.32
CA SER A 41 0.88 5.62 -9.75
C SER A 41 -0.63 5.48 -10.02
N ASN A 42 -0.96 4.60 -10.96
CA ASN A 42 -2.36 4.27 -11.27
C ASN A 42 -2.89 3.15 -10.38
N LEU A 43 -2.03 2.54 -9.59
CA LEU A 43 -2.38 1.45 -8.69
C LEU A 43 -2.02 1.80 -7.27
N CYS A 44 -2.81 1.32 -6.32
CA CYS A 44 -2.53 1.47 -4.91
C CYS A 44 -2.89 0.17 -4.20
N LEU A 45 -2.59 0.10 -2.91
CA LEU A 45 -2.89 -1.08 -2.11
C LEU A 45 -3.93 -0.74 -1.07
N SER A 46 -4.90 -1.65 -0.92
CA SER A 46 -5.88 -1.57 0.14
C SER A 46 -5.54 -2.62 1.19
N VAL A 47 -5.39 -2.20 2.43
CA VAL A 47 -5.15 -3.12 3.55
C VAL A 47 -6.19 -2.88 4.63
N ASP A 48 -6.48 -3.94 5.41
CA ASP A 48 -7.37 -3.83 6.53
C ASP A 48 -6.79 -2.84 7.56
N ASN A 49 -7.65 -1.99 8.11
CA ASN A 49 -7.25 -1.04 9.14
C ASN A 49 -6.53 -1.74 10.30
N ALA A 50 -6.95 -2.93 10.67
CA ALA A 50 -6.30 -3.69 11.74
C ALA A 50 -4.87 -4.13 11.39
N ALA A 51 -4.53 -4.19 10.11
CA ALA A 51 -3.21 -4.59 9.63
C ALA A 51 -2.33 -3.41 9.23
N GLU A 52 -2.82 -2.19 9.40
CA GLU A 52 -2.10 -1.00 8.94
C GLU A 52 -0.69 -0.91 9.54
N ALA A 53 -0.57 -1.04 10.85
CA ALA A 53 0.72 -0.93 11.53
C ALA A 53 1.70 -2.00 11.06
N GLN A 54 1.21 -3.23 10.89
CA GLN A 54 2.03 -4.33 10.40
C GLN A 54 2.47 -4.09 8.95
N ALA A 55 1.56 -3.58 8.12
CA ALA A 55 1.86 -3.26 6.73
C ALA A 55 2.93 -2.18 6.63
N LEU A 56 2.79 -1.10 7.38
CA LEU A 56 3.76 -0.01 7.37
C LEU A 56 5.13 -0.47 7.87
N SER A 57 5.14 -1.31 8.90
CA SER A 57 6.39 -1.87 9.43
C SER A 57 7.09 -2.73 8.39
N ALA A 58 6.34 -3.59 7.69
CA ALA A 58 6.89 -4.46 6.65
C ALA A 58 7.49 -3.65 5.51
N LEU A 59 6.81 -2.59 5.09
CA LEU A 59 7.30 -1.74 4.01
C LEU A 59 8.54 -0.96 4.43
N LYS A 60 8.60 -0.54 5.68
CA LYS A 60 9.78 0.14 6.22
C LYS A 60 10.99 -0.80 6.23
N VAL A 61 10.81 -2.04 6.66
CA VAL A 61 11.89 -3.03 6.67
C VAL A 61 12.37 -3.32 5.26
N ALA A 62 11.46 -3.36 4.29
CA ALA A 62 11.80 -3.57 2.88
C ALA A 62 12.32 -2.31 2.20
N ASN A 63 12.36 -1.18 2.92
CA ASN A 63 12.85 0.10 2.41
C ASN A 63 12.04 0.59 1.20
N ILE A 64 10.73 0.43 1.27
CA ILE A 64 9.82 0.85 0.21
C ILE A 64 9.18 2.17 0.62
N GLY A 65 9.33 3.20 -0.21
CA GLY A 65 8.76 4.51 0.03
C GLY A 65 7.26 4.53 -0.22
N ILE A 66 6.50 5.11 0.71
CA ILE A 66 5.06 5.31 0.57
C ILE A 66 4.83 6.79 0.28
N SER A 67 4.04 7.08 -0.76
CA SER A 67 3.72 8.45 -1.14
C SER A 67 2.70 9.06 -0.19
N SER A 68 1.65 8.31 0.13
CA SER A 68 0.58 8.81 0.97
C SER A 68 -0.21 7.65 1.56
N VAL A 69 -0.91 7.92 2.66
CA VAL A 69 -1.79 6.95 3.31
C VAL A 69 -3.17 7.59 3.45
N LEU A 70 -4.17 6.94 2.89
CA LEU A 70 -5.57 7.39 3.00
C LEU A 70 -6.31 6.47 3.97
N ARG A 71 -6.98 7.06 4.92
CA ARG A 71 -7.77 6.34 5.93
C ARG A 71 -9.24 6.59 5.81
#